data_6c19afb452e60901f2528ce4b08aaa59
#
_entry.id   6c19afb452e60901f2528ce4b08aaa59
#
_cell.length_a   1.000
_cell.length_b   1.000
_cell.length_c   1.000
_cell.angle_alpha   90.00
_cell.angle_beta   90.00
_cell.angle_gamma   90.00
#
_symmetry.space_group_name_H-M   'P 1'
#
loop_
_entity.id
_entity.type
_entity.pdbx_description
1 polymer ?
#
loop_
_entity_poly.entity_id
_entity_poly.type
_entity_poly.pdbx_seq_one_letter_code
_entity_poly.pdbx_strand_id
1 'polypeptide(L)'
;MTPAQILQHHDQAALWPKTADTPEATDIAGAYQTALQVRQLRLARGEQPRGFKIGFTNRSIWPRYNVSAPIWGTVWNTTLAFCEGDATLALAGRCQPRIEPEAVFGMRATPPLNATLDTLFDCIEWVAPGFEMVQSHAPDWRFNAAMAVTDGALHSHLLVGRRVPVNTIATSAQAFNKILGSCRLALHRDSAEVGAPGGAEAGTHGGSEGGASNSALVERGQGRNVLDGPLLALLHFLNELRQCQSAPDLMPGDVVTTGTWTDAWPVKAGETWRAEFDAPLSALSVAFT
;
A
#
# COMPACT_ATOMS: atom_id res chain seq x y z
N MET A 1 -11.02 -9.71 -20.62
CA MET A 1 -10.17 -10.79 -20.04
C MET A 1 -10.93 -11.56 -18.99
N THR A 2 -10.73 -12.89 -18.92
CA THR A 2 -11.32 -13.74 -17.88
C THR A 2 -10.55 -13.59 -16.55
N PRO A 3 -11.14 -13.93 -15.39
CA PRO A 3 -10.44 -13.93 -14.11
C PRO A 3 -9.15 -14.78 -14.11
N ALA A 4 -9.15 -15.92 -14.82
CA ALA A 4 -7.97 -16.76 -14.95
C ALA A 4 -6.85 -16.09 -15.76
N GLN A 5 -7.18 -15.35 -16.82
CA GLN A 5 -6.19 -14.56 -17.57
C GLN A 5 -5.64 -13.41 -16.75
N ILE A 6 -6.48 -12.71 -15.96
CA ILE A 6 -6.02 -11.65 -15.04
C ILE A 6 -5.02 -12.23 -14.04
N LEU A 7 -5.37 -13.35 -13.39
CA LEU A 7 -4.47 -14.00 -12.45
C LEU A 7 -3.16 -14.45 -13.12
N GLN A 8 -3.22 -14.94 -14.34
CA GLN A 8 -2.03 -15.30 -15.12
C GLN A 8 -1.11 -14.09 -15.35
N HIS A 9 -1.66 -12.91 -15.68
CA HIS A 9 -0.88 -11.68 -15.82
C HIS A 9 -0.22 -11.28 -14.49
N HIS A 10 -0.93 -11.41 -13.37
CA HIS A 10 -0.35 -11.19 -12.03
C HIS A 10 0.83 -12.13 -11.77
N ASP A 11 0.67 -13.43 -12.04
CA ASP A 11 1.71 -14.43 -11.79
C ASP A 11 2.94 -14.23 -12.68
N GLN A 12 2.77 -13.70 -13.87
CA GLN A 12 3.85 -13.48 -14.86
C GLN A 12 4.42 -12.07 -14.83
N ALA A 13 3.87 -11.16 -14.01
CA ALA A 13 4.16 -9.73 -14.03
C ALA A 13 4.08 -9.14 -15.46
N ALA A 14 3.10 -9.58 -16.23
CA ALA A 14 2.95 -9.27 -17.64
C ALA A 14 1.93 -8.16 -17.86
N LEU A 15 2.25 -7.18 -18.69
CA LEU A 15 1.31 -6.14 -19.07
C LEU A 15 0.06 -6.72 -19.77
N TRP A 16 -1.06 -6.11 -19.55
CA TRP A 16 -2.28 -6.38 -20.30
C TRP A 16 -2.10 -5.98 -21.78
N PRO A 17 -2.73 -6.69 -22.72
CA PRO A 17 -2.66 -6.33 -24.12
C PRO A 17 -3.29 -4.95 -24.38
N LYS A 18 -2.70 -4.18 -25.30
CA LYS A 18 -3.20 -2.85 -25.74
C LYS A 18 -4.42 -2.92 -26.66
N THR A 19 -5.12 -4.03 -26.73
CA THR A 19 -6.25 -4.27 -27.65
C THR A 19 -7.59 -4.20 -26.92
N ALA A 20 -8.68 -4.33 -27.68
CA ALA A 20 -10.07 -4.41 -27.17
C ALA A 20 -10.32 -5.49 -26.11
N ASP A 21 -9.36 -6.40 -25.89
CA ASP A 21 -9.41 -7.43 -24.85
C ASP A 21 -8.94 -6.95 -23.45
N THR A 22 -8.49 -5.70 -23.32
CA THR A 22 -8.31 -5.08 -21.98
C THR A 22 -9.64 -5.14 -21.24
N PRO A 23 -9.64 -5.36 -19.89
CA PRO A 23 -10.89 -5.40 -19.15
C PRO A 23 -11.62 -4.06 -19.32
N GLU A 24 -12.57 -3.99 -20.23
CA GLU A 24 -13.56 -2.92 -20.24
C GLU A 24 -14.53 -3.18 -19.07
N ALA A 25 -14.04 -3.13 -17.86
CA ALA A 25 -14.92 -2.96 -16.73
C ALA A 25 -15.51 -1.55 -16.87
N THR A 26 -16.74 -1.50 -17.38
CA THR A 26 -17.45 -0.24 -17.61
C THR A 26 -17.96 0.37 -16.31
N ASP A 27 -18.06 -0.44 -15.25
CA ASP A 27 -18.46 0.00 -13.93
C ASP A 27 -17.65 -0.67 -12.81
N ILE A 28 -17.60 -0.01 -11.67
CA ILE A 28 -16.83 -0.46 -10.49
C ILE A 28 -17.46 -1.72 -9.87
N ALA A 29 -18.78 -1.86 -9.89
CA ALA A 29 -19.47 -3.01 -9.30
C ALA A 29 -19.11 -4.31 -10.04
N GLY A 30 -19.15 -4.30 -11.37
CA GLY A 30 -18.71 -5.42 -12.21
C GLY A 30 -17.22 -5.73 -12.05
N ALA A 31 -16.38 -4.69 -11.87
CA ALA A 31 -14.97 -4.86 -11.61
C ALA A 31 -14.72 -5.60 -10.28
N TYR A 32 -15.45 -5.28 -9.21
CA TYR A 32 -15.38 -6.02 -7.94
C TYR A 32 -15.81 -7.47 -8.09
N GLN A 33 -16.87 -7.77 -8.86
CA GLN A 33 -17.26 -9.15 -9.10
C GLN A 33 -16.14 -9.94 -9.80
N THR A 34 -15.45 -9.33 -10.76
CA THR A 34 -14.29 -9.93 -11.41
C THR A 34 -13.12 -10.12 -10.45
N ALA A 35 -12.80 -9.11 -9.65
CA ALA A 35 -11.75 -9.19 -8.62
C ALA A 35 -12.04 -10.27 -7.57
N LEU A 36 -13.31 -10.43 -7.16
CA LEU A 36 -13.74 -11.49 -6.26
C LEU A 36 -13.60 -12.89 -6.90
N GLN A 37 -13.82 -13.03 -8.20
CA GLN A 37 -13.56 -14.28 -8.91
C GLN A 37 -12.03 -14.58 -8.97
N VAL A 38 -11.18 -13.59 -9.22
CA VAL A 38 -9.71 -13.75 -9.11
C VAL A 38 -9.35 -14.17 -7.68
N ARG A 39 -9.99 -13.56 -6.67
CA ARG A 39 -9.78 -13.94 -5.26
C ARG A 39 -10.13 -15.41 -5.01
N GLN A 40 -11.23 -15.94 -5.58
CA GLN A 40 -11.58 -17.36 -5.45
C GLN A 40 -10.52 -18.28 -6.07
N LEU A 41 -9.95 -17.90 -7.21
CA LEU A 41 -8.86 -18.67 -7.84
C LEU A 41 -7.61 -18.71 -6.95
N ARG A 42 -7.25 -17.59 -6.30
CA ARG A 42 -6.13 -17.53 -5.34
C ARG A 42 -6.37 -18.41 -4.11
N LEU A 43 -7.60 -18.37 -3.55
CA LEU A 43 -8.01 -19.27 -2.46
C LEU A 43 -7.91 -20.74 -2.86
N ALA A 44 -8.38 -21.10 -4.07
CA ALA A 44 -8.35 -22.46 -4.57
C ALA A 44 -6.93 -23.04 -4.72
N ARG A 45 -5.93 -22.18 -4.95
CA ARG A 45 -4.52 -22.58 -5.00
C ARG A 45 -3.80 -22.53 -3.63
N GLY A 46 -4.54 -22.27 -2.53
CA GLY A 46 -4.04 -22.34 -1.15
C GLY A 46 -3.54 -21.02 -0.58
N GLU A 47 -3.65 -19.88 -1.28
CA GLU A 47 -3.32 -18.59 -0.71
C GLU A 47 -4.36 -18.17 0.34
N GLN A 48 -3.89 -17.47 1.37
CA GLN A 48 -4.73 -17.04 2.48
C GLN A 48 -4.84 -15.52 2.51
N PRO A 49 -6.06 -14.95 2.56
CA PRO A 49 -6.23 -13.52 2.78
C PRO A 49 -5.71 -13.15 4.19
N ARG A 50 -5.14 -11.97 4.29
CA ARG A 50 -4.58 -11.39 5.52
C ARG A 50 -5.08 -9.98 5.78
N GLY A 51 -6.08 -9.54 5.04
CA GLY A 51 -6.68 -8.23 5.16
C GLY A 51 -6.84 -7.53 3.83
N PHE A 52 -6.76 -6.20 3.86
CA PHE A 52 -7.10 -5.35 2.72
C PHE A 52 -6.13 -4.20 2.54
N LYS A 53 -6.01 -3.74 1.30
CA LYS A 53 -5.45 -2.44 0.96
C LYS A 53 -6.55 -1.48 0.57
N ILE A 54 -6.38 -0.19 0.89
CA ILE A 54 -7.31 0.88 0.49
C ILE A 54 -6.58 1.81 -0.48
N GLY A 55 -7.15 2.01 -1.67
CA GLY A 55 -6.66 2.94 -2.66
C GLY A 55 -7.62 4.11 -2.91
N PHE A 56 -7.15 5.14 -3.63
CA PHE A 56 -7.94 6.33 -3.97
C PHE A 56 -8.47 7.09 -2.75
N THR A 57 -7.67 7.16 -1.69
CA THR A 57 -8.04 7.85 -0.44
C THR A 57 -7.79 9.36 -0.48
N ASN A 58 -7.05 9.86 -1.48
CA ASN A 58 -6.88 11.28 -1.71
C ASN A 58 -8.00 11.82 -2.62
N ARG A 59 -8.89 12.65 -2.07
CA ARG A 59 -10.03 13.22 -2.82
C ARG A 59 -9.60 14.05 -4.04
N SER A 60 -8.36 14.57 -4.09
CA SER A 60 -7.89 15.38 -5.22
C SER A 60 -7.83 14.59 -6.54
N ILE A 61 -7.67 13.27 -6.47
CA ILE A 61 -7.63 12.40 -7.67
C ILE A 61 -9.03 11.93 -8.12
N TRP A 62 -10.07 12.07 -7.30
CA TRP A 62 -11.41 11.57 -7.59
C TRP A 62 -12.01 12.09 -8.90
N PRO A 63 -11.90 13.39 -9.25
CA PRO A 63 -12.39 13.87 -10.53
C PRO A 63 -11.70 13.21 -11.74
N ARG A 64 -10.40 12.90 -11.62
CA ARG A 64 -9.62 12.25 -12.67
C ARG A 64 -10.11 10.84 -12.98
N TYR A 65 -10.50 10.10 -11.93
CA TYR A 65 -10.93 8.70 -12.05
C TYR A 65 -12.46 8.54 -12.05
N ASN A 66 -13.20 9.67 -11.98
CA ASN A 66 -14.65 9.69 -11.90
C ASN A 66 -15.19 8.77 -10.79
N VAL A 67 -14.64 8.91 -9.59
CA VAL A 67 -15.05 8.16 -8.38
C VAL A 67 -15.51 9.11 -7.28
N SER A 68 -16.24 8.58 -6.29
CA SER A 68 -16.69 9.30 -5.10
C SER A 68 -16.38 8.54 -3.80
N ALA A 69 -15.65 7.43 -3.91
CA ALA A 69 -15.32 6.54 -2.82
C ALA A 69 -13.93 5.92 -3.02
N PRO A 70 -13.27 5.43 -1.95
CA PRO A 70 -12.05 4.66 -2.07
C PRO A 70 -12.31 3.31 -2.73
N ILE A 71 -11.25 2.73 -3.32
CA ILE A 71 -11.26 1.35 -3.82
C ILE A 71 -10.49 0.45 -2.84
N TRP A 72 -10.70 -0.87 -2.94
CA TRP A 72 -10.02 -1.83 -2.08
C TRP A 72 -9.62 -3.11 -2.80
N GLY A 73 -8.60 -3.78 -2.26
CA GLY A 73 -8.12 -5.07 -2.72
C GLY A 73 -7.71 -5.96 -1.57
N THR A 74 -7.53 -7.27 -1.82
CA THR A 74 -7.12 -8.24 -0.81
C THR A 74 -5.60 -8.25 -0.65
N VAL A 75 -5.13 -8.19 0.60
CA VAL A 75 -3.74 -8.51 0.98
C VAL A 75 -3.64 -10.00 1.27
N TRP A 76 -2.57 -10.65 0.80
CA TRP A 76 -2.39 -12.10 0.88
C TRP A 76 -1.21 -12.48 1.79
N ASN A 77 -1.22 -13.71 2.31
CA ASN A 77 -0.07 -14.24 3.05
C ASN A 77 1.22 -14.26 2.21
N THR A 78 1.10 -14.35 0.89
CA THR A 78 2.23 -14.31 -0.06
C THR A 78 2.70 -12.90 -0.40
N THR A 79 1.93 -11.87 -0.03
CA THR A 79 2.23 -10.45 -0.32
C THR A 79 2.36 -9.60 0.93
N LEU A 80 2.38 -10.20 2.14
CA LEU A 80 2.51 -9.50 3.42
C LEU A 80 3.82 -9.88 4.09
N ALA A 81 4.59 -8.91 4.52
CA ALA A 81 5.77 -9.09 5.34
C ALA A 81 5.81 -8.09 6.51
N PHE A 82 6.44 -8.50 7.62
CA PHE A 82 6.67 -7.65 8.79
C PHE A 82 8.17 -7.45 9.00
N CYS A 83 8.55 -6.27 9.48
CA CYS A 83 9.94 -5.96 9.85
C CYS A 83 10.01 -5.01 11.05
N GLU A 84 11.19 -4.83 11.63
CA GLU A 84 11.38 -3.94 12.79
C GLU A 84 11.91 -2.53 12.41
N GLY A 85 11.93 -2.20 11.11
CA GLY A 85 12.33 -0.88 10.62
C GLY A 85 13.07 -0.92 9.28
N ASP A 86 13.79 -2.01 9.00
CA ASP A 86 14.53 -2.18 7.75
C ASP A 86 14.15 -3.50 7.09
N ALA A 87 14.06 -3.49 5.76
CA ALA A 87 13.77 -4.68 4.97
C ALA A 87 14.48 -4.66 3.61
N THR A 88 14.50 -5.83 2.97
CA THR A 88 14.90 -5.98 1.56
C THR A 88 13.74 -6.61 0.81
N LEU A 89 13.44 -6.10 -0.39
CA LEU A 89 12.36 -6.59 -1.23
C LEU A 89 12.83 -6.73 -2.68
N ALA A 90 12.70 -7.95 -3.23
CA ALA A 90 12.98 -8.18 -4.64
C ALA A 90 11.89 -7.55 -5.53
N LEU A 91 12.28 -6.87 -6.59
CA LEU A 91 11.35 -6.34 -7.61
C LEU A 91 11.01 -7.34 -8.71
N ALA A 92 11.75 -8.44 -8.79
CA ALA A 92 11.45 -9.53 -9.71
C ALA A 92 10.01 -10.04 -9.52
N GLY A 93 9.29 -10.24 -10.62
CA GLY A 93 7.89 -10.67 -10.59
C GLY A 93 6.88 -9.57 -10.25
N ARG A 94 7.26 -8.28 -10.35
CA ARG A 94 6.36 -7.13 -10.17
C ARG A 94 6.24 -6.32 -11.45
N CYS A 95 5.01 -5.89 -11.77
CA CYS A 95 4.69 -5.17 -13.00
C CYS A 95 4.68 -3.66 -12.75
N GLN A 96 5.64 -2.91 -13.32
CA GLN A 96 5.76 -1.45 -13.20
C GLN A 96 5.67 -0.97 -11.72
N PRO A 97 6.48 -1.50 -10.78
CA PRO A 97 6.28 -1.30 -9.34
C PRO A 97 6.45 0.16 -8.92
N ARG A 98 5.63 0.57 -7.93
CA ARG A 98 5.76 1.86 -7.24
C ARG A 98 5.64 1.66 -5.73
N ILE A 99 6.15 2.61 -4.96
CA ILE A 99 6.13 2.60 -3.49
C ILE A 99 5.19 3.68 -2.95
N GLU A 100 4.44 3.32 -1.92
CA GLU A 100 3.45 4.14 -1.22
C GLU A 100 3.67 4.04 0.30
N PRO A 101 4.12 5.10 0.98
CA PRO A 101 4.21 5.11 2.44
C PRO A 101 2.84 5.36 3.07
N GLU A 102 2.46 4.52 4.04
CA GLU A 102 1.12 4.49 4.64
C GLU A 102 1.13 4.24 6.15
N ALA A 103 -0.01 4.48 6.81
CA ALA A 103 -0.34 3.85 8.07
C ALA A 103 -1.08 2.54 7.83
N VAL A 104 -0.76 1.52 8.63
CA VAL A 104 -1.36 0.19 8.56
C VAL A 104 -1.98 -0.15 9.90
N PHE A 105 -3.22 -0.63 9.90
CA PHE A 105 -3.91 -1.12 11.10
C PHE A 105 -3.92 -2.64 11.18
N GLY A 106 -3.81 -3.18 12.39
CA GLY A 106 -4.11 -4.58 12.71
C GLY A 106 -5.42 -4.67 13.47
N MET A 107 -6.31 -5.54 13.00
CA MET A 107 -7.63 -5.71 13.58
C MET A 107 -7.62 -6.75 14.70
N ARG A 108 -8.21 -6.45 15.87
CA ARG A 108 -8.43 -7.42 16.95
C ARG A 108 -9.82 -8.01 16.95
N ALA A 109 -10.77 -7.35 16.30
CA ALA A 109 -12.17 -7.77 16.24
C ALA A 109 -12.82 -7.34 14.94
N THR A 110 -13.86 -8.05 14.52
CA THR A 110 -14.75 -7.62 13.44
C THR A 110 -15.58 -6.43 13.90
N PRO A 111 -15.58 -5.30 13.19
CA PRO A 111 -16.41 -4.16 13.55
C PRO A 111 -17.91 -4.49 13.47
N PRO A 112 -18.77 -3.91 14.33
CA PRO A 112 -20.21 -4.11 14.27
C PRO A 112 -20.78 -3.63 12.93
N LEU A 113 -21.97 -4.14 12.52
CA LEU A 113 -22.60 -3.79 11.24
C LEU A 113 -22.82 -2.27 11.09
N ASN A 114 -23.19 -1.59 12.15
CA ASN A 114 -23.37 -0.14 12.19
C ASN A 114 -22.15 0.53 12.86
N ALA A 115 -20.94 0.24 12.36
CA ALA A 115 -19.72 0.75 12.94
C ALA A 115 -19.71 2.30 12.92
N THR A 116 -19.47 2.87 14.07
CA THR A 116 -19.11 4.29 14.24
C THR A 116 -17.59 4.39 14.30
N LEU A 117 -17.06 5.62 14.31
CA LEU A 117 -15.63 5.83 14.48
C LEU A 117 -15.12 5.24 15.80
N ASP A 118 -15.92 5.36 16.90
CA ASP A 118 -15.57 4.85 18.22
C ASP A 118 -15.55 3.31 18.24
N THR A 119 -16.62 2.66 17.76
CA THR A 119 -16.67 1.19 17.73
C THR A 119 -15.64 0.60 16.76
N LEU A 120 -15.28 1.31 15.70
CA LEU A 120 -14.20 0.89 14.80
C LEU A 120 -12.83 1.00 15.47
N PHE A 121 -12.56 2.11 16.20
CA PHE A 121 -11.34 2.27 16.99
C PHE A 121 -11.19 1.14 18.01
N ASP A 122 -12.26 0.75 18.67
CA ASP A 122 -12.27 -0.35 19.61
C ASP A 122 -11.93 -1.71 18.97
N CYS A 123 -12.04 -1.86 17.67
CA CYS A 123 -11.68 -3.07 16.91
C CYS A 123 -10.24 -3.09 16.42
N ILE A 124 -9.45 -2.03 16.63
CA ILE A 124 -8.05 -1.97 16.23
C ILE A 124 -7.15 -2.37 17.39
N GLU A 125 -6.15 -3.22 17.13
CA GLU A 125 -5.16 -3.64 18.12
C GLU A 125 -3.93 -2.73 18.10
N TRP A 126 -3.40 -2.49 16.88
CA TRP A 126 -2.17 -1.73 16.68
C TRP A 126 -2.22 -0.91 15.39
N VAL A 127 -1.35 0.09 15.32
CA VAL A 127 -0.99 0.83 14.10
C VAL A 127 0.51 0.69 13.85
N ALA A 128 0.91 0.70 12.59
CA ALA A 128 2.32 0.64 12.18
C ALA A 128 2.56 1.55 10.96
N PRO A 129 3.80 2.00 10.71
CA PRO A 129 4.18 2.49 9.40
C PRO A 129 4.20 1.32 8.42
N GLY A 130 3.85 1.56 7.17
CA GLY A 130 3.93 0.58 6.10
C GLY A 130 4.44 1.16 4.80
N PHE A 131 5.02 0.29 3.98
CA PHE A 131 5.18 0.53 2.57
C PHE A 131 4.26 -0.41 1.80
N GLU A 132 3.29 0.14 1.09
CA GLU A 132 2.62 -0.63 0.06
C GLU A 132 3.41 -0.52 -1.24
N MET A 133 3.74 -1.68 -1.79
CA MET A 133 4.19 -1.78 -3.17
C MET A 133 2.95 -1.95 -4.02
N VAL A 134 2.72 -1.02 -4.90
CA VAL A 134 1.67 -1.11 -5.90
C VAL A 134 2.24 -1.42 -7.26
N GLN A 135 1.43 -2.06 -8.11
CA GLN A 135 1.78 -2.40 -9.48
C GLN A 135 0.60 -2.14 -10.40
N SER A 136 0.86 -2.00 -11.68
CA SER A 136 -0.20 -1.91 -12.68
C SER A 136 0.12 -2.78 -13.87
N HIS A 137 -0.83 -3.64 -14.25
CA HIS A 137 -0.75 -4.43 -15.48
C HIS A 137 -1.28 -3.63 -16.69
N ALA A 138 -1.92 -2.48 -16.46
CA ALA A 138 -2.24 -1.54 -17.53
C ALA A 138 -0.96 -0.84 -18.01
N PRO A 139 -0.65 -0.84 -19.33
CA PRO A 139 0.53 -0.20 -19.86
C PRO A 139 0.63 1.28 -19.48
N ASP A 140 1.85 1.70 -19.08
CA ASP A 140 2.18 3.09 -18.75
C ASP A 140 1.32 3.67 -17.59
N TRP A 141 0.77 2.81 -16.70
CA TRP A 141 -0.15 3.21 -15.62
C TRP A 141 -1.41 3.94 -16.14
N ARG A 142 -1.86 3.60 -17.35
CA ARG A 142 -3.07 4.20 -17.96
C ARG A 142 -4.27 3.30 -17.72
N PHE A 143 -5.02 3.58 -16.69
CA PHE A 143 -6.21 2.83 -16.29
C PHE A 143 -7.33 3.76 -15.82
N ASN A 144 -8.57 3.28 -15.86
CA ASN A 144 -9.71 3.85 -15.16
C ASN A 144 -9.90 3.15 -13.80
N ALA A 145 -10.83 3.63 -12.97
CA ALA A 145 -11.06 3.08 -11.64
C ALA A 145 -11.48 1.60 -11.67
N ALA A 146 -12.32 1.19 -12.62
CA ALA A 146 -12.76 -0.19 -12.77
C ALA A 146 -11.59 -1.12 -13.13
N MET A 147 -10.68 -0.68 -14.00
CA MET A 147 -9.46 -1.42 -14.31
C MET A 147 -8.57 -1.57 -13.06
N ALA A 148 -8.40 -0.51 -12.27
CA ALA A 148 -7.64 -0.56 -11.03
C ALA A 148 -8.24 -1.58 -10.03
N VAL A 149 -9.56 -1.61 -9.87
CA VAL A 149 -10.26 -2.61 -9.05
C VAL A 149 -10.04 -4.03 -9.58
N THR A 150 -10.19 -4.23 -10.89
CA THR A 150 -9.97 -5.52 -11.55
C THR A 150 -8.53 -6.01 -11.37
N ASP A 151 -7.57 -5.10 -11.30
CA ASP A 151 -6.15 -5.35 -11.03
C ASP A 151 -5.84 -5.51 -9.52
N GLY A 152 -6.81 -5.98 -8.74
CA GLY A 152 -6.67 -6.18 -7.29
C GLY A 152 -6.44 -4.89 -6.51
N ALA A 153 -7.00 -3.78 -6.97
CA ALA A 153 -6.75 -2.42 -6.49
C ALA A 153 -5.25 -2.05 -6.55
N LEU A 154 -4.54 -2.58 -7.53
CA LEU A 154 -3.10 -2.36 -7.79
C LEU A 154 -2.17 -2.95 -6.72
N HIS A 155 -2.66 -3.81 -5.83
CA HIS A 155 -1.85 -4.42 -4.77
C HIS A 155 -0.75 -5.33 -5.33
N SER A 156 0.46 -5.16 -4.83
CA SER A 156 1.60 -6.05 -5.12
C SER A 156 2.20 -6.65 -3.86
N HIS A 157 2.58 -5.83 -2.87
CA HIS A 157 3.16 -6.28 -1.62
C HIS A 157 2.94 -5.25 -0.52
N LEU A 158 2.77 -5.70 0.72
CA LEU A 158 2.69 -4.85 1.90
C LEU A 158 3.82 -5.21 2.87
N LEU A 159 4.68 -4.24 3.14
CA LEU A 159 5.69 -4.31 4.19
C LEU A 159 5.19 -3.51 5.39
N VAL A 160 5.06 -4.16 6.54
CA VAL A 160 4.60 -3.55 7.80
C VAL A 160 5.77 -3.41 8.75
N GLY A 161 6.01 -2.19 9.22
CA GLY A 161 7.05 -1.88 10.18
C GLY A 161 6.63 -2.15 11.65
N ARG A 162 7.32 -1.52 12.57
CA ARG A 162 7.12 -1.71 14.02
C ARG A 162 5.71 -1.31 14.46
N ARG A 163 5.01 -2.23 15.10
CA ARG A 163 3.63 -2.07 15.57
C ARG A 163 3.58 -1.32 16.90
N VAL A 164 2.63 -0.40 17.03
CA VAL A 164 2.35 0.37 18.24
C VAL A 164 0.92 0.11 18.70
N PRO A 165 0.68 -0.39 19.91
CA PRO A 165 -0.68 -0.62 20.42
C PRO A 165 -1.47 0.69 20.47
N VAL A 166 -2.71 0.69 19.92
CA VAL A 166 -3.49 1.95 19.79
C VAL A 166 -3.88 2.57 21.13
N ASN A 167 -4.06 1.75 22.17
CA ASN A 167 -4.38 2.21 23.54
C ASN A 167 -3.24 2.96 24.21
N THR A 168 -2.01 2.87 23.69
CA THR A 168 -0.84 3.67 24.17
C THR A 168 -0.77 5.04 23.51
N ILE A 169 -1.54 5.26 22.43
CA ILE A 169 -1.52 6.49 21.63
C ILE A 169 -2.67 7.41 22.05
N ALA A 170 -3.87 6.87 22.19
CA ALA A 170 -5.07 7.64 22.52
C ALA A 170 -6.12 6.78 23.23
N THR A 171 -7.02 7.45 23.95
CA THR A 171 -8.14 6.82 24.67
C THR A 171 -9.48 7.02 23.97
N SER A 172 -9.51 7.71 22.83
CA SER A 172 -10.71 7.91 22.02
C SER A 172 -10.40 7.91 20.52
N ALA A 173 -11.37 7.51 19.73
CA ALA A 173 -11.28 7.48 18.27
C ALA A 173 -10.95 8.87 17.68
N GLN A 174 -11.60 9.91 18.19
CA GLN A 174 -11.38 11.29 17.71
C GLN A 174 -9.94 11.75 17.98
N ALA A 175 -9.43 11.51 19.21
CA ALA A 175 -8.03 11.85 19.53
C ALA A 175 -7.05 11.07 18.67
N PHE A 176 -7.29 9.77 18.49
CA PHE A 176 -6.47 8.90 17.66
C PHE A 176 -6.42 9.36 16.19
N ASN A 177 -7.59 9.60 15.57
CA ASN A 177 -7.64 10.10 14.19
C ASN A 177 -6.97 11.48 14.05
N LYS A 178 -7.12 12.36 15.04
CA LYS A 178 -6.46 13.68 15.04
C LYS A 178 -4.94 13.54 15.12
N ILE A 179 -4.43 12.67 15.99
CA ILE A 179 -2.98 12.40 16.13
C ILE A 179 -2.43 11.88 14.80
N LEU A 180 -2.99 10.79 14.26
CA LEU A 180 -2.52 10.22 13.00
C LEU A 180 -2.72 11.17 11.81
N GLY A 181 -3.83 11.90 11.75
CA GLY A 181 -4.09 12.88 10.70
C GLY A 181 -3.10 14.04 10.69
N SER A 182 -2.53 14.40 11.85
CA SER A 182 -1.52 15.45 11.96
C SER A 182 -0.07 14.97 11.84
N CYS A 183 0.16 13.63 11.90
CA CYS A 183 1.49 13.07 11.65
C CYS A 183 1.97 13.45 10.25
N ARG A 184 3.21 13.87 10.17
CA ARG A 184 3.91 14.17 8.92
C ARG A 184 4.82 13.01 8.53
N LEU A 185 5.17 13.01 7.27
CA LEU A 185 6.06 12.06 6.64
C LEU A 185 7.06 12.80 5.77
N ALA A 186 8.33 12.40 5.81
CA ALA A 186 9.33 12.72 4.82
C ALA A 186 9.77 11.42 4.12
N LEU A 187 9.57 11.35 2.80
CA LEU A 187 9.98 10.22 1.98
C LEU A 187 11.31 10.54 1.30
N HIS A 188 12.30 9.69 1.53
CA HIS A 188 13.64 9.81 1.00
C HIS A 188 14.00 8.65 0.09
N ARG A 189 14.87 8.89 -0.87
CA ARG A 189 15.44 7.87 -1.74
C ARG A 189 16.95 8.00 -1.77
N ASP A 190 17.64 6.89 -1.53
CA ASP A 190 19.06 6.73 -1.78
C ASP A 190 19.24 5.97 -3.09
N SER A 191 19.98 6.53 -4.03
CA SER A 191 20.47 5.80 -5.19
C SER A 191 21.86 5.30 -4.89
N ALA A 192 22.10 3.99 -5.14
CA ALA A 192 23.49 3.51 -5.16
C ALA A 192 24.24 4.33 -6.23
N GLU A 193 25.33 4.97 -5.86
CA GLU A 193 26.25 5.51 -6.86
C GLU A 193 26.72 4.35 -7.74
N VAL A 194 26.38 4.39 -9.00
CA VAL A 194 27.06 3.55 -10.02
C VAL A 194 28.49 4.06 -10.02
N GLY A 195 29.38 3.36 -9.31
CA GLY A 195 30.79 3.68 -9.29
C GLY A 195 31.29 3.84 -10.72
N ALA A 196 31.76 5.03 -11.08
CA ALA A 196 32.44 5.25 -12.32
C ALA A 196 33.61 4.27 -12.40
N PRO A 197 33.89 3.63 -13.57
CA PRO A 197 35.03 2.74 -13.69
C PRO A 197 36.30 3.52 -13.39
N GLY A 198 36.92 3.23 -12.25
CA GLY A 198 38.07 3.92 -11.70
C GLY A 198 39.29 3.80 -12.62
N GLY A 199 39.81 4.95 -13.04
CA GLY A 199 41.20 5.07 -13.38
C GLY A 199 42.04 4.94 -12.13
N ALA A 200 42.97 3.99 -12.09
CA ALA A 200 43.91 3.78 -11.01
C ALA A 200 44.87 4.97 -10.87
N GLU A 201 44.96 5.58 -9.69
CA GLU A 201 46.22 6.11 -9.16
C GLU A 201 46.27 5.94 -7.63
N ALA A 202 47.38 5.40 -7.18
CA ALA A 202 47.64 5.09 -5.80
C ALA A 202 48.02 6.37 -5.03
N GLY A 203 47.35 6.61 -3.88
CA GLY A 203 47.73 7.64 -2.92
C GLY A 203 47.21 7.27 -1.53
N THR A 204 48.14 6.80 -0.68
CA THR A 204 47.93 6.52 0.75
C THR A 204 47.56 7.77 1.50
N HIS A 205 46.41 7.79 2.22
CA HIS A 205 46.31 8.33 3.59
C HIS A 205 44.97 7.88 4.20
N GLY A 206 45.06 7.33 5.42
CA GLY A 206 43.94 6.87 6.20
C GLY A 206 43.07 8.02 6.69
N GLY A 207 41.77 7.82 6.63
CA GLY A 207 40.73 8.63 7.21
C GLY A 207 39.43 7.88 6.97
N SER A 208 38.84 7.27 8.01
CA SER A 208 37.52 6.69 7.98
C SER A 208 36.51 7.83 7.89
N GLU A 209 36.23 8.32 6.70
CA GLU A 209 35.07 9.17 6.45
C GLU A 209 33.86 8.25 6.22
N GLY A 210 32.89 8.30 7.14
CA GLY A 210 31.59 7.70 6.98
C GLY A 210 30.98 8.22 5.67
N GLY A 211 30.74 7.32 4.72
CA GLY A 211 30.13 7.66 3.45
C GLY A 211 28.85 8.46 3.70
N ALA A 212 28.81 9.70 3.27
CA ALA A 212 27.61 10.51 3.27
C ALA A 212 26.59 9.77 2.39
N SER A 213 25.56 9.22 3.00
CA SER A 213 24.41 8.65 2.27
C SER A 213 23.80 9.78 1.46
N ASN A 214 23.77 9.64 0.15
CA ASN A 214 23.22 10.63 -0.79
C ASN A 214 21.68 10.52 -0.79
N SER A 215 21.10 10.70 0.41
CA SER A 215 19.67 10.59 0.65
C SER A 215 18.94 11.84 0.15
N ALA A 216 18.18 11.71 -0.92
CA ALA A 216 17.41 12.80 -1.48
C ALA A 216 15.98 12.78 -0.94
N LEU A 217 15.51 13.90 -0.38
CA LEU A 217 14.09 14.08 -0.07
C LEU A 217 13.28 14.05 -1.37
N VAL A 218 12.35 13.12 -1.47
CA VAL A 218 11.47 12.94 -2.65
C VAL A 218 10.19 13.72 -2.46
N GLU A 219 9.52 13.53 -1.31
CA GLU A 219 8.23 14.16 -1.04
C GLU A 219 7.93 14.22 0.45
N ARG A 220 7.03 15.14 0.83
CA ARG A 220 6.46 15.24 2.17
C ARG A 220 4.97 14.95 2.12
N GLY A 221 4.49 14.14 3.07
CA GLY A 221 3.08 13.81 3.22
C GLY A 221 2.58 14.03 4.63
N GLN A 222 1.31 13.77 4.83
CA GLN A 222 0.68 13.79 6.16
C GLN A 222 -0.55 12.91 6.19
N GLY A 223 -0.90 12.41 7.37
CA GLY A 223 -2.00 11.47 7.54
C GLY A 223 -3.38 12.00 7.12
N ARG A 224 -3.60 13.31 7.18
CA ARG A 224 -4.87 13.91 6.72
C ARG A 224 -5.08 13.84 5.20
N ASN A 225 -4.05 13.51 4.41
CA ASN A 225 -4.17 13.35 2.97
C ASN A 225 -5.10 12.18 2.60
N VAL A 226 -5.29 11.22 3.51
CA VAL A 226 -6.14 10.05 3.31
C VAL A 226 -7.48 10.26 4.01
N LEU A 227 -8.46 10.82 3.29
CA LEU A 227 -9.87 11.03 3.74
C LEU A 227 -9.98 11.68 5.12
N ASP A 228 -9.16 12.72 5.37
CA ASP A 228 -9.08 13.49 6.63
C ASP A 228 -8.50 12.72 7.83
N GLY A 229 -7.93 11.56 7.60
CA GLY A 229 -7.19 10.77 8.58
C GLY A 229 -7.33 9.26 8.37
N PRO A 230 -6.30 8.48 8.78
CA PRO A 230 -6.26 7.05 8.56
C PRO A 230 -7.46 6.29 9.14
N LEU A 231 -7.95 6.65 10.32
CA LEU A 231 -9.12 5.99 10.92
C LEU A 231 -10.42 6.30 10.15
N LEU A 232 -10.56 7.51 9.62
CA LEU A 232 -11.68 7.87 8.74
C LEU A 232 -11.58 7.12 7.41
N ALA A 233 -10.37 6.97 6.85
CA ALA A 233 -10.18 6.16 5.64
C ALA A 233 -10.62 4.71 5.86
N LEU A 234 -10.31 4.10 7.02
CA LEU A 234 -10.76 2.76 7.38
C LEU A 234 -12.29 2.69 7.49
N LEU A 235 -12.95 3.70 8.06
CA LEU A 235 -14.42 3.75 8.14
C LEU A 235 -15.08 3.86 6.74
N HIS A 236 -14.53 4.71 5.88
CA HIS A 236 -14.99 4.81 4.48
C HIS A 236 -14.84 3.47 3.75
N PHE A 237 -13.69 2.84 3.87
CA PHE A 237 -13.45 1.52 3.29
C PHE A 237 -14.43 0.46 3.80
N LEU A 238 -14.67 0.39 5.10
CA LEU A 238 -15.58 -0.58 5.69
C LEU A 238 -17.01 -0.45 5.13
N ASN A 239 -17.46 0.79 4.90
CA ASN A 239 -18.75 1.05 4.28
C ASN A 239 -18.79 0.55 2.81
N GLU A 240 -17.75 0.84 2.02
CA GLU A 240 -17.64 0.36 0.64
C GLU A 240 -17.54 -1.17 0.56
N LEU A 241 -16.73 -1.78 1.44
CA LEU A 241 -16.60 -3.24 1.54
C LEU A 241 -17.95 -3.91 1.75
N ARG A 242 -18.74 -3.39 2.71
CA ARG A 242 -20.03 -3.96 3.09
C ARG A 242 -21.15 -3.70 2.09
N GLN A 243 -21.03 -2.70 1.22
CA GLN A 243 -21.93 -2.48 0.11
C GLN A 243 -21.61 -3.39 -1.09
N CYS A 244 -20.41 -3.95 -1.16
CA CYS A 244 -20.02 -4.83 -2.23
C CYS A 244 -20.60 -6.24 -2.02
N GLN A 245 -21.44 -6.68 -2.95
CA GLN A 245 -22.07 -8.00 -2.89
C GLN A 245 -21.03 -9.12 -2.85
N SER A 246 -21.18 -10.04 -1.91
CA SER A 246 -20.29 -11.19 -1.71
C SER A 246 -18.86 -10.85 -1.27
N ALA A 247 -18.58 -9.61 -0.90
CA ALA A 247 -17.31 -9.27 -0.28
C ALA A 247 -17.18 -9.92 1.11
N PRO A 248 -15.99 -10.38 1.49
CA PRO A 248 -15.74 -10.81 2.87
C PRO A 248 -15.70 -9.60 3.80
N ASP A 249 -16.09 -9.77 5.08
CA ASP A 249 -15.95 -8.71 6.07
C ASP A 249 -14.54 -8.70 6.69
N LEU A 250 -14.22 -7.65 7.46
CA LEU A 250 -13.00 -7.56 8.26
C LEU A 250 -13.05 -8.62 9.38
N MET A 251 -11.93 -9.29 9.58
CA MET A 251 -11.78 -10.35 10.58
C MET A 251 -10.67 -10.02 11.59
N PRO A 252 -10.72 -10.58 12.80
CA PRO A 252 -9.60 -10.50 13.74
C PRO A 252 -8.31 -11.02 13.09
N GLY A 253 -7.21 -10.27 13.25
CA GLY A 253 -5.91 -10.58 12.65
C GLY A 253 -5.70 -10.03 11.25
N ASP A 254 -6.72 -9.46 10.61
CA ASP A 254 -6.54 -8.74 9.35
C ASP A 254 -5.67 -7.51 9.51
N VAL A 255 -4.86 -7.22 8.48
CA VAL A 255 -4.14 -5.95 8.33
C VAL A 255 -4.84 -5.09 7.29
N VAL A 256 -4.90 -3.78 7.50
CA VAL A 256 -5.52 -2.85 6.55
C VAL A 256 -4.61 -1.66 6.34
N THR A 257 -4.21 -1.41 5.07
CA THR A 257 -3.55 -0.15 4.70
C THR A 257 -4.58 0.97 4.60
N THR A 258 -4.18 2.21 4.69
CA THR A 258 -5.12 3.35 4.75
C THR A 258 -5.00 4.32 3.59
N GLY A 259 -4.17 3.99 2.62
CA GLY A 259 -3.85 4.84 1.48
C GLY A 259 -2.57 5.65 1.68
N THR A 260 -1.92 5.95 0.58
CA THR A 260 -0.63 6.66 0.59
C THR A 260 -0.76 8.10 1.06
N TRP A 261 0.25 8.56 1.82
CA TRP A 261 0.35 9.95 2.27
C TRP A 261 1.07 10.85 1.26
N THR A 262 1.71 10.25 0.26
CA THR A 262 2.42 10.90 -0.85
C THR A 262 1.85 10.41 -2.20
N ASP A 263 2.50 10.80 -3.30
CA ASP A 263 2.28 10.12 -4.58
C ASP A 263 2.90 8.70 -4.56
N ALA A 264 2.46 7.84 -5.50
CA ALA A 264 3.04 6.52 -5.75
C ALA A 264 4.30 6.68 -6.63
N TRP A 265 5.48 6.46 -6.05
CA TRP A 265 6.76 6.70 -6.73
C TRP A 265 7.32 5.44 -7.38
N PRO A 266 7.76 5.49 -8.65
CA PRO A 266 8.41 4.35 -9.30
C PRO A 266 9.71 3.98 -8.58
N VAL A 267 9.95 2.67 -8.45
CA VAL A 267 11.14 2.11 -7.79
C VAL A 267 11.96 1.27 -8.74
N LYS A 268 13.28 1.14 -8.44
CA LYS A 268 14.24 0.34 -9.21
C LYS A 268 15.10 -0.49 -8.27
N ALA A 269 15.59 -1.63 -8.78
CA ALA A 269 16.61 -2.41 -8.08
C ALA A 269 17.87 -1.55 -7.82
N GLY A 270 18.47 -1.72 -6.64
CA GLY A 270 19.61 -0.93 -6.18
C GLY A 270 19.23 0.37 -5.46
N GLU A 271 17.96 0.76 -5.44
CA GLU A 271 17.49 1.90 -4.64
C GLU A 271 17.17 1.49 -3.21
N THR A 272 17.39 2.39 -2.25
CA THR A 272 16.86 2.30 -0.89
C THR A 272 15.90 3.46 -0.66
N TRP A 273 14.72 3.15 -0.13
CA TRP A 273 13.71 4.14 0.19
C TRP A 273 13.48 4.17 1.70
N ARG A 274 13.36 5.37 2.27
CA ARG A 274 13.15 5.58 3.68
C ARG A 274 11.99 6.56 3.91
N ALA A 275 11.01 6.13 4.69
CA ALA A 275 9.92 6.97 5.19
C ALA A 275 10.19 7.34 6.65
N GLU A 276 10.29 8.64 6.94
CA GLU A 276 10.44 9.18 8.28
C GLU A 276 9.09 9.74 8.72
N PHE A 277 8.38 8.99 9.55
CA PHE A 277 7.10 9.40 10.11
C PHE A 277 7.30 10.13 11.44
N ASP A 278 6.44 11.12 11.73
CA ASP A 278 6.31 11.66 13.09
C ASP A 278 5.78 10.58 14.05
N ALA A 279 6.10 10.71 15.34
CA ALA A 279 5.48 9.86 16.36
C ALA A 279 3.93 9.95 16.30
N PRO A 280 3.22 8.85 16.56
CA PRO A 280 3.67 7.61 17.18
C PRO A 280 4.26 6.56 16.23
N LEU A 281 4.29 6.83 14.94
CA LEU A 281 4.88 5.92 13.96
C LEU A 281 6.41 6.04 13.99
N SER A 282 7.10 5.00 13.53
CA SER A 282 8.56 4.98 13.43
C SER A 282 9.01 5.09 11.98
N ALA A 283 10.29 5.35 11.76
CA ALA A 283 10.86 5.27 10.44
C ALA A 283 10.82 3.84 9.90
N LEU A 284 10.72 3.72 8.57
CA LEU A 284 10.72 2.46 7.84
C LEU A 284 11.60 2.60 6.60
N SER A 285 12.46 1.61 6.34
CA SER A 285 13.34 1.59 5.17
C SER A 285 13.17 0.28 4.39
N VAL A 286 13.32 0.35 3.07
CA VAL A 286 13.33 -0.82 2.19
C VAL A 286 14.40 -0.67 1.13
N ALA A 287 15.27 -1.69 1.00
CA ALA A 287 16.23 -1.83 -0.09
C ALA A 287 15.64 -2.73 -1.19
N PHE A 288 15.70 -2.28 -2.43
CA PHE A 288 15.19 -3.05 -3.57
C PHE A 288 16.29 -3.82 -4.28
N THR A 289 16.03 -5.11 -4.57
CA THR A 289 16.95 -6.01 -5.30
C THR A 289 16.30 -6.61 -6.55
#